data_8d696b665b257767c1542e5d05040dac
#
_entry.id   8d696b665b257767c1542e5d05040dac
#
_cell.length_a   1.000
_cell.length_b   1.000
_cell.length_c   1.000
_cell.angle_alpha   90.00
_cell.angle_beta   90.00
_cell.angle_gamma   90.00
#
_symmetry.space_group_name_H-M   'P 1'
#
loop_
_entity.id
_entity.type
_entity.pdbx_description
1 polymer ?
#
loop_
_entity_poly.entity_id
_entity_poly.type
_entity_poly.pdbx_seq_one_letter_code
_entity_poly.pdbx_strand_id
1 'polypeptide(L)'
;MKKFLSVFLALAMIACVVAGFAGCSKSGKDDEVVPYSSSKSDTTAKTVADLDKVKDANKIVVGITDYEPIDYKVKGSNEWVGFDADMAKAFAKSLGVDAEFVVIDWDNKILELDGKTIDCVWNGMTLTDEVTSAMECTNPYLNNAQVVVVPADKADQYQDEASLADISFAVETGSAGEAEVSALGLNYTPVAAQSDALMEVAAGTSDAAVIDSLMAGAMVGEGTGYENLTYTIGLNSEEYGVGFRKGSDLAQALNDFFKTSSEDGSLQACAEQYGVQAALI
;
A
#
# COMPACT_ATOMS: atom_id res chain seq x y z
N MET A 1 -41.51 -20.35 32.21
CA MET A 1 -42.28 -19.30 32.93
C MET A 1 -41.72 -17.92 32.58
N LYS A 2 -42.58 -17.14 31.97
CA LYS A 2 -42.74 -15.66 32.06
C LYS A 2 -41.49 -14.80 31.77
N LYS A 3 -41.50 -13.73 31.03
CA LYS A 3 -42.45 -12.95 30.20
C LYS A 3 -41.62 -11.85 29.54
N PHE A 4 -41.87 -11.57 28.27
CA PHE A 4 -42.19 -10.30 27.62
C PHE A 4 -41.85 -9.00 28.35
N LEU A 5 -41.19 -8.07 27.65
CA LEU A 5 -41.83 -6.77 27.37
C LEU A 5 -41.13 -6.01 26.25
N SER A 6 -41.87 -5.75 25.19
CA SER A 6 -41.64 -4.74 24.15
C SER A 6 -42.09 -3.35 24.67
N VAL A 7 -41.49 -2.25 24.20
CA VAL A 7 -42.09 -0.91 24.04
C VAL A 7 -41.27 -0.15 23.00
N PHE A 8 -41.72 0.08 21.75
CA PHE A 8 -42.47 1.19 21.15
C PHE A 8 -41.73 2.54 21.20
N LEU A 9 -41.28 2.98 20.03
CA LEU A 9 -41.86 3.98 19.11
C LEU A 9 -41.81 5.46 19.56
N ALA A 10 -41.09 6.30 18.84
CA ALA A 10 -41.58 7.68 18.57
C ALA A 10 -40.93 8.22 17.27
N LEU A 11 -41.74 8.28 16.23
CA LEU A 11 -41.59 9.13 15.05
C LEU A 11 -41.78 10.58 15.46
N ALA A 12 -40.93 11.50 15.06
CA ALA A 12 -41.21 12.92 15.02
C ALA A 12 -40.94 13.45 13.60
N MET A 13 -42.03 13.63 12.86
CA MET A 13 -42.06 14.45 11.63
C MET A 13 -42.09 15.92 12.05
N ILE A 14 -41.21 16.73 11.47
CA ILE A 14 -41.38 18.18 11.46
C ILE A 14 -41.46 18.62 10.01
N ALA A 15 -42.68 19.03 9.63
CA ALA A 15 -42.97 19.76 8.42
C ALA A 15 -42.62 21.24 8.64
N CYS A 16 -41.86 21.85 7.77
CA CYS A 16 -41.66 23.30 7.69
C CYS A 16 -42.12 23.85 6.34
N VAL A 17 -43.16 24.54 6.44
CA VAL A 17 -43.83 25.67 5.80
C VAL A 17 -43.02 26.36 4.69
N VAL A 18 -43.64 26.36 3.51
CA VAL A 18 -43.34 27.23 2.36
C VAL A 18 -43.99 28.59 2.63
N ALA A 19 -43.22 29.65 2.67
CA ALA A 19 -43.72 31.02 2.57
C ALA A 19 -43.26 31.63 1.26
N GLY A 20 -44.19 31.74 0.32
CA GLY A 20 -44.00 32.50 -0.90
C GLY A 20 -44.10 33.99 -0.63
N PHE A 21 -43.25 34.77 -1.26
CA PHE A 21 -43.48 36.19 -1.50
C PHE A 21 -43.42 36.47 -3.00
N ALA A 22 -44.56 36.78 -3.54
CA ALA A 22 -44.72 37.42 -4.84
C ALA A 22 -44.61 38.95 -4.64
N GLY A 23 -43.84 39.61 -5.47
CA GLY A 23 -43.72 41.07 -5.49
C GLY A 23 -43.26 41.54 -6.87
N CYS A 24 -44.15 42.25 -7.54
CA CYS A 24 -44.16 42.72 -8.93
C CYS A 24 -43.05 43.67 -9.36
N SER A 25 -42.62 43.47 -10.58
CA SER A 25 -42.42 44.39 -11.71
C SER A 25 -42.07 45.86 -11.46
N LYS A 26 -40.94 46.33 -12.00
CA LYS A 26 -40.91 47.47 -12.94
C LYS A 26 -39.62 47.51 -13.76
N SER A 27 -39.87 47.77 -15.01
CA SER A 27 -38.99 48.06 -16.16
C SER A 27 -37.91 49.10 -15.88
N GLY A 28 -36.70 48.88 -16.44
CA GLY A 28 -35.64 49.88 -16.64
C GLY A 28 -34.46 49.25 -17.32
N LYS A 29 -34.20 49.66 -18.57
CA LYS A 29 -33.06 49.29 -19.43
C LYS A 29 -31.75 49.74 -18.75
N ASP A 30 -30.71 48.91 -18.88
CA ASP A 30 -29.43 49.25 -19.52
C ASP A 30 -28.51 48.02 -19.45
N ASP A 31 -28.07 47.59 -20.63
CA ASP A 31 -27.13 46.50 -20.85
C ASP A 31 -25.73 46.95 -20.35
N GLU A 32 -25.28 46.44 -19.24
CA GLU A 32 -23.88 46.48 -18.87
C GLU A 32 -23.33 45.03 -18.86
N VAL A 33 -22.64 44.68 -19.92
CA VAL A 33 -21.89 43.44 -20.07
C VAL A 33 -20.75 43.44 -19.08
N VAL A 34 -20.93 42.78 -17.95
CA VAL A 34 -19.83 42.51 -17.00
C VAL A 34 -18.96 41.42 -17.62
N PRO A 35 -17.67 41.64 -17.88
CA PRO A 35 -16.79 40.60 -18.37
C PRO A 35 -16.63 39.53 -17.30
N TYR A 36 -16.99 38.29 -17.66
CA TYR A 36 -16.72 37.09 -16.87
C TYR A 36 -15.21 36.95 -16.69
N SER A 37 -14.73 37.42 -15.55
CA SER A 37 -13.36 37.17 -15.12
C SER A 37 -13.27 35.68 -14.78
N SER A 38 -12.66 34.89 -15.67
CA SER A 38 -12.22 33.54 -15.36
C SER A 38 -11.12 33.65 -14.31
N SER A 39 -11.49 33.62 -13.04
CA SER A 39 -10.52 33.31 -11.99
C SER A 39 -10.02 31.89 -12.27
N LYS A 40 -8.83 31.79 -12.86
CA LYS A 40 -8.03 30.59 -12.76
C LYS A 40 -7.89 30.33 -11.26
N SER A 41 -8.57 29.31 -10.75
CA SER A 41 -8.26 28.76 -9.46
C SER A 41 -6.87 28.13 -9.59
N ASP A 42 -5.87 28.88 -9.19
CA ASP A 42 -4.53 28.37 -8.93
C ASP A 42 -4.66 27.51 -7.67
N THR A 43 -5.09 26.26 -7.86
CA THR A 43 -5.04 25.24 -6.82
C THR A 43 -3.61 24.73 -6.78
N THR A 44 -2.68 25.58 -6.34
CA THR A 44 -1.40 25.10 -5.84
C THR A 44 -1.74 24.26 -4.61
N ALA A 45 -1.63 22.92 -4.75
CA ALA A 45 -1.73 22.02 -3.62
C ALA A 45 -0.77 22.54 -2.55
N LYS A 46 -1.29 22.80 -1.36
CA LYS A 46 -0.48 23.35 -0.27
C LYS A 46 0.48 22.26 0.18
N THR A 47 1.78 22.44 -0.11
CA THR A 47 2.81 21.54 0.37
C THR A 47 2.77 21.46 1.90
N VAL A 48 2.77 20.24 2.44
CA VAL A 48 2.82 19.98 3.88
C VAL A 48 4.28 19.81 4.26
N ALA A 49 4.77 20.67 5.17
CA ALA A 49 6.14 20.64 5.66
C ALA A 49 6.33 19.50 6.70
N ASP A 50 6.32 18.26 6.23
CA ASP A 50 6.55 17.09 7.08
C ASP A 50 8.04 16.86 7.33
N LEU A 51 8.90 17.31 6.41
CA LEU A 51 10.35 17.23 6.55
C LEU A 51 10.86 17.97 7.83
N ASP A 52 10.33 19.16 8.09
CA ASP A 52 10.68 19.89 9.32
C ASP A 52 10.18 19.16 10.57
N LYS A 53 8.98 18.56 10.52
CA LYS A 53 8.43 17.77 11.65
C LYS A 53 9.27 16.55 11.96
N VAL A 54 9.72 15.82 10.94
CA VAL A 54 10.59 14.66 11.08
C VAL A 54 11.93 15.08 11.72
N LYS A 55 12.50 16.19 11.28
CA LYS A 55 13.74 16.75 11.86
C LYS A 55 13.56 17.19 13.32
N ASP A 56 12.46 17.88 13.63
CA ASP A 56 12.14 18.32 14.99
C ASP A 56 11.89 17.14 15.93
N ALA A 57 11.29 16.05 15.43
CA ALA A 57 11.08 14.80 16.16
C ALA A 57 12.35 13.95 16.28
N ASN A 58 13.42 14.27 15.53
CA ASN A 58 14.66 13.50 15.41
C ASN A 58 14.44 12.05 14.95
N LYS A 59 13.34 11.77 14.27
CA LYS A 59 13.03 10.44 13.72
C LYS A 59 12.01 10.51 12.60
N ILE A 60 12.07 9.51 11.71
CA ILE A 60 11.01 9.17 10.76
C ILE A 60 10.41 7.82 11.14
N VAL A 61 9.08 7.74 11.22
CA VAL A 61 8.36 6.51 11.58
C VAL A 61 7.88 5.82 10.31
N VAL A 62 8.39 4.63 10.06
CA VAL A 62 8.17 3.82 8.85
C VAL A 62 7.18 2.71 9.16
N GLY A 63 6.04 2.67 8.48
CA GLY A 63 5.06 1.60 8.55
C GLY A 63 5.45 0.45 7.63
N ILE A 64 5.53 -0.77 8.18
CA ILE A 64 5.99 -1.98 7.52
C ILE A 64 5.17 -3.20 7.89
N THR A 65 5.32 -4.30 7.14
CA THR A 65 4.98 -5.67 7.52
C THR A 65 6.22 -6.57 7.41
N ASP A 66 6.14 -7.82 7.87
CA ASP A 66 7.24 -8.79 7.73
C ASP A 66 7.26 -9.35 6.30
N TYR A 67 8.20 -8.89 5.49
CA TYR A 67 8.30 -9.15 4.07
C TYR A 67 9.77 -9.33 3.64
N GLU A 68 10.31 -10.54 3.69
CA GLU A 68 11.63 -10.87 3.15
C GLU A 68 11.61 -10.86 1.60
N PRO A 69 12.56 -10.19 0.91
CA PRO A 69 13.81 -9.58 1.38
C PRO A 69 13.73 -8.05 1.59
N ILE A 70 12.54 -7.49 1.68
CA ILE A 70 12.25 -6.04 1.67
C ILE A 70 12.37 -5.44 3.08
N ASP A 71 11.56 -5.95 4.04
CA ASP A 71 11.62 -5.59 5.47
C ASP A 71 11.39 -6.85 6.30
N TYR A 72 12.39 -7.33 7.00
CA TYR A 72 12.28 -8.54 7.80
C TYR A 72 13.25 -8.56 8.97
N LYS A 73 13.12 -9.55 9.85
CA LYS A 73 14.04 -9.78 10.97
C LYS A 73 14.79 -11.08 10.79
N VAL A 74 16.11 -11.00 10.87
CA VAL A 74 16.93 -12.21 10.95
C VAL A 74 16.61 -12.95 12.24
N LYS A 75 16.47 -14.26 12.17
CA LYS A 75 16.17 -15.12 13.31
C LYS A 75 17.12 -14.85 14.48
N GLY A 76 16.55 -14.48 15.65
CA GLY A 76 17.27 -14.16 16.87
C GLY A 76 17.73 -12.71 16.97
N SER A 77 17.39 -11.86 16.01
CA SER A 77 17.55 -10.41 16.06
C SER A 77 16.20 -9.72 16.22
N ASN A 78 16.20 -8.52 16.82
CA ASN A 78 15.05 -7.61 16.83
C ASN A 78 15.23 -6.46 15.82
N GLU A 79 16.36 -6.45 15.12
CA GLU A 79 16.65 -5.42 14.13
C GLU A 79 15.96 -5.75 12.80
N TRP A 80 15.30 -4.74 12.24
CA TRP A 80 14.76 -4.80 10.90
C TRP A 80 15.89 -4.63 9.89
N VAL A 81 15.92 -5.51 8.90
CA VAL A 81 16.85 -5.54 7.77
C VAL A 81 16.06 -5.78 6.49
N GLY A 82 16.69 -5.65 5.36
CA GLY A 82 16.05 -5.79 4.06
C GLY A 82 16.33 -4.57 3.19
N PHE A 83 15.96 -4.66 1.92
CA PHE A 83 16.26 -3.60 0.97
C PHE A 83 15.61 -2.27 1.38
N ASP A 84 14.30 -2.27 1.67
CA ASP A 84 13.57 -1.07 2.08
C ASP A 84 14.01 -0.61 3.47
N ALA A 85 14.16 -1.52 4.43
CA ALA A 85 14.61 -1.18 5.78
C ALA A 85 15.97 -0.48 5.79
N ASP A 86 16.94 -0.97 5.01
CA ASP A 86 18.27 -0.38 4.97
C ASP A 86 18.30 0.93 4.19
N MET A 87 17.51 1.05 3.11
CA MET A 87 17.33 2.31 2.39
C MET A 87 16.60 3.36 3.26
N ALA A 88 15.61 2.96 4.05
CA ALA A 88 14.93 3.84 5.00
C ALA A 88 15.87 4.36 6.10
N LYS A 89 16.72 3.50 6.65
CA LYS A 89 17.78 3.90 7.60
C LYS A 89 18.78 4.87 6.96
N ALA A 90 19.18 4.60 5.70
CA ALA A 90 20.10 5.47 4.97
C ALA A 90 19.45 6.84 4.66
N PHE A 91 18.18 6.87 4.26
CA PHE A 91 17.43 8.10 4.08
C PHE A 91 17.30 8.89 5.38
N ALA A 92 16.87 8.27 6.49
CA ALA A 92 16.78 8.91 7.79
C ALA A 92 18.13 9.53 8.19
N LYS A 93 19.22 8.80 8.03
CA LYS A 93 20.57 9.30 8.29
C LYS A 93 20.95 10.50 7.41
N SER A 94 20.51 10.53 6.15
CA SER A 94 20.75 11.67 5.25
C SER A 94 20.04 12.95 5.72
N LEU A 95 18.90 12.78 6.41
CA LEU A 95 18.14 13.86 7.05
C LEU A 95 18.70 14.26 8.43
N GLY A 96 19.62 13.46 8.99
CA GLY A 96 20.18 13.64 10.32
C GLY A 96 19.27 13.16 11.44
N VAL A 97 18.38 12.19 11.15
CA VAL A 97 17.41 11.62 12.10
C VAL A 97 17.53 10.08 12.13
N ASP A 98 16.80 9.41 13.04
CA ASP A 98 16.74 7.96 13.13
C ASP A 98 15.49 7.41 12.41
N ALA A 99 15.58 6.18 11.86
CA ALA A 99 14.43 5.43 11.37
C ALA A 99 13.84 4.58 12.50
N GLU A 100 12.55 4.74 12.76
CA GLU A 100 11.76 3.89 13.67
C GLU A 100 10.76 3.07 12.85
N PHE A 101 10.75 1.75 13.03
CA PHE A 101 9.89 0.85 12.29
C PHE A 101 8.71 0.41 13.12
N VAL A 102 7.51 0.54 12.57
CA VAL A 102 6.24 0.14 13.20
C VAL A 102 5.56 -0.89 12.30
N VAL A 103 5.29 -2.08 12.84
CA VAL A 103 4.47 -3.07 12.15
C VAL A 103 3.04 -2.59 12.14
N ILE A 104 2.47 -2.49 10.95
CA ILE A 104 1.08 -2.07 10.73
C ILE A 104 0.25 -3.25 10.22
N ASP A 105 -1.06 -3.14 10.34
CA ASP A 105 -2.01 -3.93 9.58
C ASP A 105 -2.07 -3.32 8.17
N TRP A 106 -1.73 -4.12 7.14
CA TRP A 106 -1.57 -3.61 5.78
C TRP A 106 -2.83 -2.99 5.21
N ASP A 107 -3.98 -3.52 5.54
CA ASP A 107 -5.29 -2.97 5.14
C ASP A 107 -5.51 -1.56 5.69
N ASN A 108 -4.91 -1.24 6.84
CA ASN A 108 -5.03 0.05 7.50
C ASN A 108 -3.93 1.07 7.13
N LYS A 109 -3.04 0.77 6.16
CA LYS A 109 -1.87 1.61 5.81
C LYS A 109 -2.20 3.09 5.55
N ILE A 110 -3.31 3.37 4.86
CA ILE A 110 -3.76 4.75 4.58
C ILE A 110 -4.24 5.41 5.88
N LEU A 111 -5.00 4.69 6.70
CA LEU A 111 -5.53 5.19 7.97
C LEU A 111 -4.41 5.50 8.97
N GLU A 112 -3.40 4.62 9.07
CA GLU A 112 -2.23 4.82 9.93
C GLU A 112 -1.44 6.07 9.52
N LEU A 113 -1.27 6.27 8.22
CA LEU A 113 -0.60 7.43 7.65
C LEU A 113 -1.36 8.74 7.93
N ASP A 114 -2.67 8.76 7.68
CA ASP A 114 -3.54 9.91 7.94
C ASP A 114 -3.66 10.18 9.44
N GLY A 115 -3.69 9.14 10.26
CA GLY A 115 -3.70 9.19 11.73
C GLY A 115 -2.40 9.70 12.34
N LYS A 116 -1.31 9.79 11.54
CA LYS A 116 0.03 10.23 11.95
C LYS A 116 0.69 9.30 12.98
N THR A 117 0.33 8.03 12.98
CA THR A 117 1.02 6.98 13.73
C THR A 117 2.32 6.61 13.04
N ILE A 118 2.37 6.78 11.71
CA ILE A 118 3.54 6.62 10.85
C ILE A 118 3.75 7.88 10.00
N ASP A 119 4.95 8.08 9.49
CA ASP A 119 5.30 9.17 8.59
C ASP A 119 5.30 8.74 7.13
N CYS A 120 5.60 7.47 6.87
CA CYS A 120 5.52 6.86 5.54
C CYS A 120 5.13 5.39 5.63
N VAL A 121 4.63 4.86 4.50
CA VAL A 121 4.49 3.43 4.22
C VAL A 121 5.62 3.06 3.26
N TRP A 122 6.57 2.26 3.71
CA TRP A 122 7.71 1.86 2.92
C TRP A 122 7.99 0.38 3.14
N ASN A 123 7.41 -0.49 2.30
CA ASN A 123 7.39 -1.94 2.47
C ASN A 123 7.01 -2.64 1.15
N GLY A 124 7.75 -2.35 0.06
CA GLY A 124 7.39 -2.88 -1.24
C GLY A 124 5.94 -2.53 -1.63
N MET A 125 5.54 -1.28 -1.45
CA MET A 125 4.16 -0.90 -1.66
C MET A 125 3.85 -0.66 -3.15
N THR A 126 2.93 -1.46 -3.70
CA THR A 126 2.44 -1.31 -5.07
C THR A 126 1.75 0.04 -5.27
N LEU A 127 2.13 0.75 -6.33
CA LEU A 127 1.56 2.04 -6.73
C LEU A 127 0.21 1.85 -7.46
N THR A 128 -0.80 1.37 -6.74
CA THR A 128 -2.16 1.24 -7.26
C THR A 128 -2.85 2.61 -7.41
N ASP A 129 -3.96 2.66 -8.16
CA ASP A 129 -4.79 3.87 -8.27
C ASP A 129 -5.32 4.34 -6.91
N GLU A 130 -5.65 3.41 -6.01
CA GLU A 130 -6.06 3.71 -4.64
C GLU A 130 -4.95 4.41 -3.87
N VAL A 131 -3.76 3.81 -3.83
CA VAL A 131 -2.58 4.33 -3.13
C VAL A 131 -2.19 5.70 -3.67
N THR A 132 -2.03 5.84 -4.98
CA THR A 132 -1.61 7.10 -5.62
C THR A 132 -2.65 8.22 -5.50
N SER A 133 -3.92 7.88 -5.35
CA SER A 133 -4.99 8.86 -5.06
C SER A 133 -4.97 9.33 -3.61
N ALA A 134 -4.69 8.43 -2.66
CA ALA A 134 -4.73 8.71 -1.22
C ALA A 134 -3.42 9.31 -0.68
N MET A 135 -2.26 8.90 -1.23
CA MET A 135 -0.95 9.26 -0.71
C MET A 135 -0.17 10.16 -1.68
N GLU A 136 0.80 10.89 -1.16
CA GLU A 136 1.89 11.48 -1.94
C GLU A 136 2.97 10.42 -2.09
N CYS A 137 3.10 9.84 -3.29
CA CYS A 137 4.02 8.75 -3.54
C CYS A 137 5.32 9.24 -4.19
N THR A 138 6.40 8.51 -3.94
CA THR A 138 7.64 8.65 -4.71
C THR A 138 7.44 8.25 -6.17
N ASN A 139 8.43 8.52 -6.99
CA ASN A 139 8.61 7.78 -8.23
C ASN A 139 8.78 6.29 -7.91
N PRO A 140 8.44 5.38 -8.85
CA PRO A 140 8.72 3.97 -8.67
C PRO A 140 10.23 3.71 -8.55
N TYR A 141 10.61 2.70 -7.74
CA TYR A 141 12.01 2.35 -7.52
C TYR A 141 12.31 0.87 -7.77
N LEU A 142 11.31 -0.03 -7.71
CA LEU A 142 11.41 -1.45 -8.03
C LEU A 142 10.25 -1.90 -8.89
N ASN A 143 10.52 -2.85 -9.79
CA ASN A 143 9.50 -3.64 -10.47
C ASN A 143 9.10 -4.84 -9.63
N ASN A 144 7.82 -5.25 -9.70
CA ASN A 144 7.28 -6.44 -9.07
C ASN A 144 6.17 -7.07 -9.94
N ALA A 145 5.65 -8.19 -9.50
CA ALA A 145 4.45 -8.84 -10.03
C ALA A 145 3.77 -9.63 -8.90
N GLN A 146 2.46 -9.80 -9.00
CA GLN A 146 1.74 -10.76 -8.18
C GLN A 146 1.86 -12.15 -8.80
N VAL A 147 2.30 -13.15 -8.04
CA VAL A 147 2.53 -14.51 -8.53
C VAL A 147 1.74 -15.54 -7.73
N VAL A 148 1.33 -16.60 -8.42
CA VAL A 148 0.62 -17.72 -7.82
C VAL A 148 1.63 -18.73 -7.29
N VAL A 149 1.60 -18.98 -5.97
CA VAL A 149 2.40 -20.00 -5.28
C VAL A 149 1.55 -21.23 -5.01
N VAL A 150 2.08 -22.40 -5.33
CA VAL A 150 1.42 -23.69 -5.18
C VAL A 150 2.38 -24.75 -4.65
N PRO A 151 1.91 -25.92 -4.14
CA PRO A 151 2.77 -27.07 -3.91
C PRO A 151 3.52 -27.46 -5.18
N ALA A 152 4.83 -27.73 -5.07
CA ALA A 152 5.70 -28.02 -6.22
C ALA A 152 5.25 -29.25 -7.02
N ASP A 153 4.68 -30.25 -6.35
CA ASP A 153 4.16 -31.48 -6.98
C ASP A 153 2.83 -31.25 -7.75
N LYS A 154 2.22 -30.09 -7.61
CA LYS A 154 0.99 -29.70 -8.31
C LYS A 154 1.22 -28.62 -9.37
N ALA A 155 2.44 -28.12 -9.52
CA ALA A 155 2.74 -26.98 -10.38
C ALA A 155 2.25 -27.13 -11.82
N ASP A 156 2.39 -28.32 -12.39
CA ASP A 156 1.97 -28.60 -13.78
C ASP A 156 0.45 -28.46 -14.00
N GLN A 157 -0.34 -28.42 -12.92
CA GLN A 157 -1.80 -28.27 -12.98
C GLN A 157 -2.24 -26.80 -13.07
N TYR A 158 -1.36 -25.87 -12.70
CA TYR A 158 -1.70 -24.44 -12.50
C TYR A 158 -0.76 -23.55 -13.33
N GLN A 159 -0.89 -23.60 -14.65
CA GLN A 159 -0.03 -22.93 -15.61
C GLN A 159 -0.71 -21.76 -16.35
N ASP A 160 -2.02 -21.57 -16.15
CA ASP A 160 -2.81 -20.48 -16.71
C ASP A 160 -3.94 -20.08 -15.76
N GLU A 161 -4.55 -18.91 -15.96
CA GLU A 161 -5.64 -18.38 -15.13
C GLU A 161 -6.88 -19.31 -15.11
N ALA A 162 -7.16 -20.00 -16.22
CA ALA A 162 -8.33 -20.89 -16.31
C ALA A 162 -8.21 -22.08 -15.36
N SER A 163 -6.98 -22.52 -15.07
CA SER A 163 -6.70 -23.63 -14.14
C SER A 163 -6.89 -23.25 -12.67
N LEU A 164 -7.07 -21.96 -12.36
CA LEU A 164 -7.19 -21.45 -10.99
C LEU A 164 -8.64 -21.42 -10.47
N ALA A 165 -9.64 -21.63 -11.33
CA ALA A 165 -11.05 -21.34 -11.03
C ALA A 165 -11.64 -22.12 -9.84
N ASP A 166 -11.17 -23.35 -9.61
CA ASP A 166 -11.77 -24.29 -8.65
C ASP A 166 -10.92 -24.51 -7.38
N ILE A 167 -9.89 -23.68 -7.17
CA ILE A 167 -9.00 -23.81 -6.00
C ILE A 167 -9.16 -22.64 -5.02
N SER A 168 -8.72 -22.87 -3.78
CA SER A 168 -8.75 -21.88 -2.71
C SER A 168 -7.41 -21.18 -2.57
N PHE A 169 -7.46 -19.88 -2.38
CA PHE A 169 -6.27 -19.02 -2.20
C PHE A 169 -6.16 -18.50 -0.78
N ALA A 170 -4.94 -18.25 -0.31
CA ALA A 170 -4.64 -17.39 0.80
C ALA A 170 -3.99 -16.12 0.26
N VAL A 171 -4.43 -14.94 0.73
CA VAL A 171 -3.89 -13.64 0.32
C VAL A 171 -3.90 -12.66 1.49
N GLU A 172 -2.93 -11.76 1.53
CA GLU A 172 -2.88 -10.70 2.54
C GLU A 172 -3.99 -9.68 2.29
N THR A 173 -4.74 -9.36 3.34
CA THR A 173 -5.83 -8.37 3.27
C THR A 173 -5.32 -6.98 2.88
N GLY A 174 -5.99 -6.33 1.93
CA GLY A 174 -5.63 -4.99 1.44
C GLY A 174 -4.37 -4.96 0.55
N SER A 175 -3.87 -6.14 0.12
CA SER A 175 -2.73 -6.25 -0.80
C SER A 175 -3.13 -6.15 -2.26
N ALA A 176 -2.15 -5.95 -3.15
CA ALA A 176 -2.34 -6.05 -4.59
C ALA A 176 -2.76 -7.48 -4.99
N GLY A 177 -2.23 -8.50 -4.29
CA GLY A 177 -2.63 -9.90 -4.50
C GLY A 177 -4.11 -10.15 -4.22
N GLU A 178 -4.67 -9.57 -3.17
CA GLU A 178 -6.12 -9.65 -2.89
C GLU A 178 -6.93 -8.99 -4.02
N ALA A 179 -6.48 -7.86 -4.53
CA ALA A 179 -7.14 -7.19 -5.65
C ALA A 179 -7.17 -8.07 -6.91
N GLU A 180 -6.06 -8.75 -7.24
CA GLU A 180 -5.98 -9.65 -8.39
C GLU A 180 -6.91 -10.86 -8.25
N VAL A 181 -6.90 -11.58 -7.12
CA VAL A 181 -7.78 -12.74 -6.93
C VAL A 181 -9.26 -12.34 -6.91
N SER A 182 -9.56 -11.17 -6.36
CA SER A 182 -10.91 -10.61 -6.35
C SER A 182 -11.38 -10.24 -7.77
N ALA A 183 -10.52 -9.60 -8.57
CA ALA A 183 -10.82 -9.23 -9.96
C ALA A 183 -11.07 -10.46 -10.84
N LEU A 184 -10.35 -11.55 -10.59
CA LEU A 184 -10.54 -12.83 -11.28
C LEU A 184 -11.73 -13.63 -10.74
N GLY A 185 -12.37 -13.21 -9.64
CA GLY A 185 -13.51 -13.88 -9.03
C GLY A 185 -13.15 -15.22 -8.38
N LEU A 186 -11.90 -15.39 -7.95
CA LEU A 186 -11.40 -16.60 -7.31
C LEU A 186 -11.81 -16.68 -5.83
N ASN A 187 -11.89 -17.89 -5.28
CA ASN A 187 -12.18 -18.10 -3.87
C ASN A 187 -10.92 -17.90 -3.03
N TYR A 188 -10.97 -17.02 -2.05
CA TYR A 188 -9.81 -16.78 -1.18
C TYR A 188 -10.17 -16.60 0.30
N THR A 189 -9.19 -16.84 1.14
CA THR A 189 -9.20 -16.55 2.58
C THR A 189 -8.21 -15.43 2.82
N PRO A 190 -8.63 -14.29 3.36
CA PRO A 190 -7.73 -13.21 3.72
C PRO A 190 -6.90 -13.58 4.95
N VAL A 191 -5.61 -13.24 4.93
CA VAL A 191 -4.66 -13.41 6.03
C VAL A 191 -4.02 -12.09 6.42
N ALA A 192 -3.28 -12.05 7.53
CA ALA A 192 -2.71 -10.80 8.05
C ALA A 192 -1.41 -10.38 7.33
N ALA A 193 -0.67 -11.32 6.76
CA ALA A 193 0.58 -11.07 6.06
C ALA A 193 0.78 -12.07 4.91
N GLN A 194 1.59 -11.71 3.91
CA GLN A 194 1.92 -12.63 2.80
C GLN A 194 2.66 -13.89 3.28
N SER A 195 3.49 -13.77 4.31
CA SER A 195 4.14 -14.92 4.95
C SER A 195 3.14 -15.90 5.57
N ASP A 196 2.00 -15.43 6.08
CA ASP A 196 0.91 -16.28 6.55
C ASP A 196 0.25 -17.03 5.39
N ALA A 197 0.11 -16.39 4.22
CA ALA A 197 -0.40 -17.05 3.03
C ALA A 197 0.48 -18.23 2.59
N LEU A 198 1.81 -18.08 2.66
CA LEU A 198 2.74 -19.19 2.41
C LEU A 198 2.58 -20.32 3.43
N MET A 199 2.35 -20.00 4.70
CA MET A 199 2.10 -21.00 5.75
C MET A 199 0.81 -21.78 5.49
N GLU A 200 -0.27 -21.13 5.04
CA GLU A 200 -1.54 -21.78 4.68
C GLU A 200 -1.34 -22.82 3.56
N VAL A 201 -0.58 -22.46 2.50
CA VAL A 201 -0.29 -23.41 1.41
C VAL A 201 0.60 -24.55 1.87
N ALA A 202 1.64 -24.25 2.65
CA ALA A 202 2.54 -25.28 3.18
C ALA A 202 1.84 -26.25 4.14
N ALA A 203 0.84 -25.77 4.88
CA ALA A 203 0.00 -26.61 5.76
C ALA A 203 -1.10 -27.35 5.00
N GLY A 204 -1.38 -27.01 3.74
CA GLY A 204 -2.45 -27.60 2.93
C GLY A 204 -3.85 -27.14 3.32
N THR A 205 -3.99 -26.01 4.00
CA THR A 205 -5.26 -25.37 4.36
C THR A 205 -5.79 -24.48 3.24
N SER A 206 -4.92 -23.97 2.38
CA SER A 206 -5.21 -23.35 1.08
C SER A 206 -4.49 -24.11 -0.03
N ASP A 207 -5.06 -24.12 -1.23
CA ASP A 207 -4.46 -24.80 -2.38
C ASP A 207 -3.30 -23.97 -2.99
N ALA A 208 -3.44 -22.65 -2.93
CA ALA A 208 -2.50 -21.67 -3.49
C ALA A 208 -2.44 -20.39 -2.64
N ALA A 209 -1.43 -19.58 -2.90
CA ALA A 209 -1.35 -18.19 -2.43
C ALA A 209 -1.08 -17.24 -3.60
N VAL A 210 -1.45 -15.97 -3.45
CA VAL A 210 -0.95 -14.91 -4.31
C VAL A 210 -0.12 -13.96 -3.45
N ILE A 211 1.13 -13.79 -3.85
CA ILE A 211 2.12 -12.94 -3.15
C ILE A 211 2.99 -12.20 -4.15
N ASP A 212 3.78 -11.28 -3.65
CA ASP A 212 4.77 -10.55 -4.42
C ASP A 212 5.87 -11.47 -4.95
N SER A 213 6.27 -11.25 -6.20
CA SER A 213 7.31 -12.05 -6.89
C SER A 213 8.67 -11.94 -6.20
N LEU A 214 9.00 -10.80 -5.58
CA LEU A 214 10.24 -10.62 -4.83
C LEU A 214 10.24 -11.47 -3.55
N MET A 215 9.10 -11.56 -2.83
CA MET A 215 8.95 -12.49 -1.70
C MET A 215 9.03 -13.94 -2.17
N ALA A 216 8.32 -14.31 -3.24
CA ALA A 216 8.37 -15.66 -3.77
C ALA A 216 9.81 -16.06 -4.15
N GLY A 217 10.56 -15.17 -4.79
CA GLY A 217 11.95 -15.41 -5.16
C GLY A 217 12.89 -15.62 -3.97
N ALA A 218 12.60 -15.02 -2.82
CA ALA A 218 13.41 -15.14 -1.60
C ALA A 218 13.03 -16.35 -0.74
N MET A 219 11.74 -16.68 -0.68
CA MET A 219 11.21 -17.60 0.34
C MET A 219 10.74 -18.95 -0.21
N VAL A 220 10.54 -19.09 -1.54
CA VAL A 220 9.92 -20.26 -2.17
C VAL A 220 10.91 -21.01 -3.06
N GLY A 221 10.96 -22.34 -2.93
CA GLY A 221 11.80 -23.22 -3.75
C GLY A 221 12.99 -23.82 -3.01
N GLU A 222 13.82 -24.56 -3.74
CA GLU A 222 14.96 -25.31 -3.19
C GLU A 222 15.93 -24.39 -2.43
N GLY A 223 16.26 -24.79 -1.20
CA GLY A 223 17.20 -24.05 -0.32
C GLY A 223 16.57 -22.90 0.46
N THR A 224 15.27 -22.71 0.37
CA THR A 224 14.52 -21.69 1.11
C THR A 224 13.71 -22.29 2.27
N GLY A 225 12.95 -21.42 2.97
CA GLY A 225 12.03 -21.87 4.04
C GLY A 225 10.85 -22.71 3.53
N TYR A 226 10.51 -22.62 2.24
CA TYR A 226 9.37 -23.30 1.60
C TYR A 226 9.82 -24.14 0.41
N GLU A 227 10.72 -25.11 0.64
CA GLU A 227 11.30 -25.98 -0.40
C GLU A 227 10.28 -26.77 -1.21
N ASN A 228 9.13 -27.09 -0.61
CA ASN A 228 8.06 -27.88 -1.24
C ASN A 228 7.03 -27.01 -1.99
N LEU A 229 7.21 -25.71 -2.01
CA LEU A 229 6.39 -24.78 -2.79
C LEU A 229 7.14 -24.30 -4.02
N THR A 230 6.39 -23.83 -5.00
CA THR A 230 6.89 -23.15 -6.19
C THR A 230 5.90 -22.10 -6.62
N TYR A 231 6.32 -21.15 -7.45
CA TYR A 231 5.40 -20.21 -8.09
C TYR A 231 5.31 -20.52 -9.59
N THR A 232 4.14 -20.28 -10.17
CA THR A 232 3.82 -20.69 -11.54
C THR A 232 3.57 -19.50 -12.45
N ILE A 233 2.44 -18.81 -12.31
CA ILE A 233 2.03 -17.71 -13.20
C ILE A 233 2.13 -16.37 -12.51
N GLY A 234 2.50 -15.33 -13.26
CA GLY A 234 2.34 -13.93 -12.86
C GLY A 234 0.97 -13.43 -13.31
N LEU A 235 0.26 -12.76 -12.41
CA LEU A 235 -1.08 -12.23 -12.67
C LEU A 235 -1.02 -10.80 -13.24
N ASN A 236 0.01 -10.04 -12.91
CA ASN A 236 0.21 -8.66 -13.34
C ASN A 236 1.69 -8.30 -13.50
N SER A 237 1.93 -7.02 -13.78
CA SER A 237 3.22 -6.35 -13.65
C SER A 237 2.96 -5.03 -12.96
N GLU A 238 3.73 -4.73 -11.92
CA GLU A 238 3.50 -3.59 -11.04
C GLU A 238 4.82 -2.95 -10.62
N GLU A 239 4.73 -1.77 -10.00
CA GLU A 239 5.88 -1.00 -9.53
C GLU A 239 5.70 -0.62 -8.07
N TYR A 240 6.79 -0.61 -7.30
CA TYR A 240 6.82 -0.17 -5.92
C TYR A 240 7.19 1.28 -5.78
N GLY A 241 6.52 1.94 -4.84
CA GLY A 241 6.84 3.29 -4.37
C GLY A 241 6.66 3.42 -2.87
N VAL A 242 7.11 4.54 -2.33
CA VAL A 242 6.94 4.91 -0.92
C VAL A 242 5.82 5.93 -0.80
N GLY A 243 4.89 5.70 0.13
CA GLY A 243 3.74 6.56 0.36
C GLY A 243 3.91 7.47 1.58
N PHE A 244 3.62 8.74 1.38
CA PHE A 244 3.58 9.77 2.42
C PHE A 244 2.19 10.40 2.49
N ARG A 245 1.92 11.17 3.54
CA ARG A 245 0.68 11.96 3.61
C ARG A 245 0.53 12.86 2.39
N LYS A 246 -0.68 12.99 1.89
CA LYS A 246 -0.96 13.78 0.67
C LYS A 246 -0.41 15.21 0.78
N GLY A 247 0.37 15.60 -0.22
CA GLY A 247 1.05 16.90 -0.27
C GLY A 247 2.32 17.01 0.59
N SER A 248 2.81 15.90 1.16
CA SER A 248 4.05 15.89 1.95
C SER A 248 5.29 16.19 1.09
N ASP A 249 6.19 17.01 1.60
CA ASP A 249 7.48 17.33 0.98
C ASP A 249 8.53 16.20 1.13
N LEU A 250 8.25 15.20 1.95
CA LEU A 250 9.11 14.02 2.14
C LEU A 250 9.19 13.15 0.87
N ALA A 251 8.13 13.06 0.06
CA ALA A 251 8.16 12.29 -1.18
C ALA A 251 9.23 12.82 -2.15
N GLN A 252 9.29 14.14 -2.32
CA GLN A 252 10.33 14.75 -3.15
C GLN A 252 11.73 14.60 -2.54
N ALA A 253 11.85 14.76 -1.22
CA ALA A 253 13.13 14.56 -0.54
C ALA A 253 13.66 13.14 -0.71
N LEU A 254 12.77 12.13 -0.68
CA LEU A 254 13.15 10.74 -0.92
C LEU A 254 13.49 10.46 -2.39
N ASN A 255 12.78 11.07 -3.34
CA ASN A 255 13.15 10.98 -4.76
C ASN A 255 14.56 11.54 -5.02
N ASP A 256 14.90 12.67 -4.40
CA ASP A 256 16.23 13.27 -4.51
C ASP A 256 17.30 12.37 -3.86
N PHE A 257 16.97 11.71 -2.76
CA PHE A 257 17.84 10.71 -2.11
C PHE A 257 18.05 9.48 -3.00
N PHE A 258 17.00 8.89 -3.58
CA PHE A 258 17.12 7.76 -4.50
C PHE A 258 18.01 8.09 -5.69
N LYS A 259 17.82 9.29 -6.28
CA LYS A 259 18.69 9.75 -7.36
C LYS A 259 20.15 9.82 -6.93
N THR A 260 20.46 10.41 -5.78
CA THR A 260 21.83 10.49 -5.25
C THR A 260 22.42 9.11 -4.98
N SER A 261 21.62 8.21 -4.39
CA SER A 261 22.03 6.84 -4.08
C SER A 261 22.24 5.97 -5.34
N SER A 262 21.52 6.28 -6.42
CA SER A 262 21.75 5.69 -7.74
C SER A 262 23.06 6.21 -8.35
N GLU A 263 23.32 7.50 -8.28
CA GLU A 263 24.53 8.13 -8.82
C GLU A 263 25.82 7.69 -8.10
N ASP A 264 25.78 7.49 -6.78
CA ASP A 264 26.93 7.05 -5.98
C ASP A 264 27.05 5.51 -5.88
N GLY A 265 26.09 4.76 -6.41
CA GLY A 265 26.06 3.29 -6.45
C GLY A 265 25.58 2.63 -5.15
N SER A 266 25.20 3.37 -4.12
CA SER A 266 24.74 2.79 -2.84
C SER A 266 23.39 2.08 -2.97
N LEU A 267 22.49 2.58 -3.83
CA LEU A 267 21.23 1.91 -4.16
C LEU A 267 21.46 0.53 -4.80
N GLN A 268 22.34 0.47 -5.80
CA GLN A 268 22.70 -0.78 -6.47
C GLN A 268 23.35 -1.76 -5.50
N ALA A 269 24.29 -1.29 -4.67
CA ALA A 269 24.97 -2.15 -3.69
C ALA A 269 23.98 -2.72 -2.64
N CYS A 270 23.02 -1.92 -2.19
CA CYS A 270 21.97 -2.40 -1.30
C CYS A 270 21.08 -3.45 -1.98
N ALA A 271 20.67 -3.21 -3.22
CA ALA A 271 19.86 -4.16 -3.99
C ALA A 271 20.58 -5.50 -4.23
N GLU A 272 21.89 -5.47 -4.51
CA GLU A 272 22.73 -6.67 -4.66
C GLU A 272 22.85 -7.44 -3.34
N GLN A 273 22.93 -6.75 -2.21
CA GLN A 273 22.98 -7.39 -0.89
C GLN A 273 21.73 -8.23 -0.61
N TYR A 274 20.57 -7.78 -1.08
CA TYR A 274 19.27 -8.44 -0.84
C TYR A 274 18.75 -9.21 -2.07
N GLY A 275 19.53 -9.30 -3.16
CA GLY A 275 19.17 -10.07 -4.34
C GLY A 275 18.08 -9.47 -5.22
N VAL A 276 17.74 -8.18 -5.03
CA VAL A 276 16.66 -7.48 -5.76
C VAL A 276 17.19 -6.56 -6.89
N GLN A 277 18.46 -6.61 -7.21
CA GLN A 277 19.09 -5.72 -8.20
C GLN A 277 18.48 -5.81 -9.59
N ALA A 278 17.91 -6.97 -9.97
CA ALA A 278 17.26 -7.15 -11.26
C ALA A 278 15.91 -6.43 -11.36
N ALA A 279 15.33 -6.05 -10.22
CA ALA A 279 14.06 -5.34 -10.14
C ALA A 279 14.23 -3.82 -10.10
N LEU A 280 15.43 -3.27 -9.91
CA LEU A 280 15.67 -1.82 -9.88
C LEU A 280 15.19 -1.13 -11.17
N ILE A 281 14.62 0.08 -11.01
CA ILE A 281 14.15 0.96 -12.10
C ILE A 281 15.18 2.07 -12.35
#